data_78474d5317e68bfcbd1b33cdd8f2eb33
#
_entry.id   78474d5317e68bfcbd1b33cdd8f2eb33
#
_cell.length_a   1.000
_cell.length_b   1.000
_cell.length_c   1.000
_cell.angle_alpha   90.00
_cell.angle_beta   90.00
_cell.angle_gamma   90.00
#
_symmetry.space_group_name_H-M   'P 1'
#
loop_
_entity.id
_entity.type
_entity.pdbx_description
1 polymer ?
#
loop_
_entity_poly.entity_id
_entity_poly.type
_entity_poly.pdbx_seq_one_letter_code
_entity_poly.pdbx_strand_id
1 'polypeptide(L)'
;HEENDAPDMLYILYKYVLVFNHFKNELTLVELLQPGESSNLQEIETLIENRNYASYNFQTIGPETSPISGEEYKAMVREGIRHCLRGDVFQIVLSRRFEQPFKGDDFKVYRALRSINPSPYLFYFDFGGFRIFGSSPETHCKVADRHASIDPIAGTAFRTGNVALDRQRTEALLADPKENAEHVMLVDLARNDLSRNAHDVQVDFYKEVQYYSHVIHLVSRVSGEINTDSNPVKTYIDTFPALSLIHI
;
A
#
# COMPACT_ATOMS: atom_id res chain seq x y z
N HIS A 1 -13.40 16.30 -13.22
CA HIS A 1 -13.05 14.89 -13.41
C HIS A 1 -12.60 14.71 -14.84
N GLU A 2 -11.30 14.70 -15.11
CA GLU A 2 -10.79 14.12 -16.34
C GLU A 2 -11.04 12.62 -16.25
N GLU A 3 -11.69 12.06 -17.24
CA GLU A 3 -11.96 10.64 -17.35
C GLU A 3 -10.63 9.89 -17.31
N ASN A 4 -10.42 9.17 -16.23
CA ASN A 4 -9.35 8.22 -16.13
C ASN A 4 -9.92 6.92 -16.74
N ASP A 5 -9.34 6.45 -17.83
CA ASP A 5 -9.77 5.21 -18.52
C ASP A 5 -9.56 3.93 -17.69
N ALA A 6 -9.02 4.06 -16.47
CA ALA A 6 -8.86 2.94 -15.56
C ALA A 6 -10.23 2.54 -14.98
N PRO A 7 -10.58 1.26 -14.96
CA PRO A 7 -11.82 0.79 -14.36
C PRO A 7 -11.80 0.98 -12.84
N ASP A 8 -12.96 1.22 -12.23
CA ASP A 8 -13.11 1.34 -10.77
C ASP A 8 -12.69 0.05 -10.05
N MET A 9 -12.84 -1.10 -10.72
CA MET A 9 -12.49 -2.41 -10.18
C MET A 9 -12.03 -3.34 -11.30
N LEU A 10 -10.88 -3.99 -11.11
CA LEU A 10 -10.32 -4.95 -12.06
C LEU A 10 -9.74 -6.15 -11.31
N TYR A 11 -10.25 -7.34 -11.60
CA TYR A 11 -9.71 -8.61 -11.13
C TYR A 11 -9.22 -9.45 -12.29
N ILE A 12 -8.05 -10.06 -12.14
CA ILE A 12 -7.47 -10.94 -13.14
C ILE A 12 -7.26 -12.32 -12.51
N LEU A 13 -7.81 -13.35 -13.15
CA LEU A 13 -7.50 -14.73 -12.81
C LEU A 13 -6.33 -15.19 -13.67
N TYR A 14 -5.18 -15.39 -13.03
CA TYR A 14 -3.98 -15.81 -13.74
C TYR A 14 -3.97 -17.33 -13.96
N LYS A 15 -3.66 -17.75 -15.20
CA LYS A 15 -3.46 -19.16 -15.53
C LYS A 15 -2.16 -19.69 -14.91
N TYR A 16 -1.11 -18.88 -14.87
CA TYR A 16 0.19 -19.24 -14.32
C TYR A 16 0.56 -18.29 -13.18
N VAL A 17 1.06 -18.87 -12.09
CA VAL A 17 1.57 -18.12 -10.95
C VAL A 17 2.96 -18.62 -10.58
N LEU A 18 3.92 -17.70 -10.48
CA LEU A 18 5.27 -17.96 -10.02
C LEU A 18 5.40 -17.48 -8.58
N VAL A 19 5.75 -18.38 -7.68
CA VAL A 19 5.92 -18.06 -6.26
C VAL A 19 7.38 -18.19 -5.88
N PHE A 20 8.00 -17.07 -5.51
CA PHE A 20 9.36 -17.02 -5.00
C PHE A 20 9.36 -17.02 -3.47
N ASN A 21 9.87 -18.09 -2.89
CA ASN A 21 10.14 -18.15 -1.46
C ASN A 21 11.59 -17.73 -1.20
N HIS A 22 11.79 -16.46 -0.88
CA HIS A 22 13.13 -15.91 -0.64
C HIS A 22 13.81 -16.48 0.61
N PHE A 23 13.06 -16.98 1.56
CA PHE A 23 13.60 -17.60 2.77
C PHE A 23 14.21 -18.97 2.49
N LYS A 24 13.56 -19.76 1.61
CA LYS A 24 14.03 -21.10 1.23
C LYS A 24 14.81 -21.11 -0.08
N ASN A 25 14.87 -19.98 -0.81
CA ASN A 25 15.38 -19.90 -2.18
C ASN A 25 14.71 -20.87 -3.15
N GLU A 26 13.39 -20.99 -3.03
CA GLU A 26 12.57 -21.88 -3.86
C GLU A 26 11.72 -21.05 -4.83
N LEU A 27 11.59 -21.54 -6.05
CA LEU A 27 10.62 -21.09 -7.05
C LEU A 27 9.59 -22.19 -7.25
N THR A 28 8.32 -21.87 -7.02
CA THR A 28 7.18 -22.74 -7.32
C THR A 28 6.42 -22.19 -8.51
N LEU A 29 6.20 -23.02 -9.50
CA LEU A 29 5.38 -22.71 -10.67
C LEU A 29 4.02 -23.40 -10.52
N VAL A 30 2.95 -22.61 -10.56
CA VAL A 30 1.56 -23.09 -10.41
C VAL A 30 0.80 -22.80 -11.68
N GLU A 31 0.03 -23.77 -12.18
CA GLU A 31 -0.86 -23.64 -13.31
C GLU A 31 -2.30 -23.94 -12.92
N LEU A 32 -3.21 -23.08 -13.30
CA LEU A 32 -4.65 -23.30 -13.17
C LEU A 32 -5.15 -24.03 -14.42
N LEU A 33 -5.58 -25.29 -14.23
CA LEU A 33 -6.12 -26.13 -15.32
C LEU A 33 -7.64 -26.25 -15.20
N GLN A 34 -8.33 -26.17 -16.33
CA GLN A 34 -9.73 -26.59 -16.42
C GLN A 34 -9.84 -28.11 -16.63
N PRO A 35 -10.95 -28.72 -16.26
CA PRO A 35 -11.16 -30.15 -16.49
C PRO A 35 -10.96 -30.51 -17.98
N GLY A 36 -10.02 -31.42 -18.27
CA GLY A 36 -9.69 -31.87 -19.62
C GLY A 36 -8.55 -31.09 -20.31
N GLU A 37 -8.01 -30.05 -19.71
CA GLU A 37 -6.81 -29.38 -20.20
C GLU A 37 -5.54 -30.18 -19.86
N SER A 38 -4.55 -30.14 -20.74
CA SER A 38 -3.20 -30.64 -20.50
C SER A 38 -2.31 -29.51 -19.96
N SER A 39 -1.36 -29.87 -19.12
CA SER A 39 -0.41 -28.91 -18.55
C SER A 39 0.59 -28.40 -19.59
N ASN A 40 0.89 -27.08 -19.51
CA ASN A 40 1.92 -26.41 -20.30
C ASN A 40 3.10 -25.91 -19.42
N LEU A 41 3.24 -26.44 -18.21
CA LEU A 41 4.29 -25.98 -17.28
C LEU A 41 5.69 -26.10 -17.86
N GLN A 42 5.97 -27.12 -18.64
CA GLN A 42 7.29 -27.31 -19.27
C GLN A 42 7.64 -26.21 -20.29
N GLU A 43 6.65 -25.71 -21.01
CA GLU A 43 6.83 -24.57 -21.92
C GLU A 43 7.15 -23.29 -21.14
N ILE A 44 6.42 -23.06 -20.04
CA ILE A 44 6.64 -21.92 -19.16
C ILE A 44 8.03 -21.98 -18.49
N GLU A 45 8.46 -23.14 -18.03
CA GLU A 45 9.80 -23.37 -17.50
C GLU A 45 10.88 -23.00 -18.53
N THR A 46 10.72 -23.47 -19.78
CA THR A 46 11.61 -23.12 -20.89
C THR A 46 11.68 -21.62 -21.14
N LEU A 47 10.53 -20.91 -21.06
CA LEU A 47 10.48 -19.46 -21.22
C LEU A 47 11.20 -18.74 -20.07
N ILE A 48 11.09 -19.23 -18.85
CA ILE A 48 11.78 -18.66 -17.66
C ILE A 48 13.30 -18.82 -17.79
N GLU A 49 13.76 -19.98 -18.28
CA GLU A 49 15.18 -20.27 -18.49
C GLU A 49 15.76 -19.48 -19.67
N ASN A 50 14.92 -19.13 -20.65
CA ASN A 50 15.33 -18.37 -21.81
C ASN A 50 15.59 -16.91 -21.44
N ARG A 51 16.86 -16.50 -21.49
CA ARG A 51 17.29 -15.14 -21.17
C ARG A 51 17.25 -14.17 -22.36
N ASN A 52 16.63 -14.56 -23.46
CA ASN A 52 16.54 -13.75 -24.67
C ASN A 52 15.31 -12.81 -24.60
N TYR A 53 15.44 -11.73 -23.85
CA TYR A 53 14.43 -10.68 -23.75
C TYR A 53 15.00 -9.32 -24.13
N ALA A 54 14.17 -8.49 -24.78
CA ALA A 54 14.55 -7.13 -25.10
C ALA A 54 14.60 -6.26 -23.84
N SER A 55 15.64 -5.47 -23.69
CA SER A 55 15.78 -4.50 -22.61
C SER A 55 15.93 -3.10 -23.19
N TYR A 56 15.03 -2.20 -22.82
CA TYR A 56 15.04 -0.81 -23.25
C TYR A 56 15.46 0.11 -22.12
N ASN A 57 16.24 1.15 -22.44
CA ASN A 57 16.59 2.15 -21.45
C ASN A 57 15.41 3.07 -21.16
N PHE A 58 15.20 3.38 -19.88
CA PHE A 58 14.23 4.41 -19.47
C PHE A 58 14.84 5.80 -19.64
N GLN A 59 14.04 6.73 -20.15
CA GLN A 59 14.43 8.14 -20.29
C GLN A 59 13.20 9.05 -20.17
N THR A 60 13.29 10.07 -19.34
CA THR A 60 12.28 11.13 -19.29
C THR A 60 12.34 12.01 -20.54
N ILE A 61 11.19 12.52 -20.97
CA ILE A 61 11.05 13.40 -22.14
C ILE A 61 10.36 14.69 -21.72
N GLY A 62 11.02 15.83 -21.95
CA GLY A 62 10.46 17.12 -21.58
C GLY A 62 10.39 17.36 -20.07
N PRO A 63 9.75 18.43 -19.64
CA PRO A 63 9.60 18.78 -18.25
C PRO A 63 8.49 17.97 -17.56
N GLU A 64 8.61 17.85 -16.24
CA GLU A 64 7.50 17.43 -15.38
C GLU A 64 6.42 18.52 -15.37
N THR A 65 5.18 18.15 -15.41
CA THR A 65 4.02 19.03 -15.36
C THR A 65 3.03 18.62 -14.27
N SER A 66 2.11 19.50 -13.94
CA SER A 66 1.00 19.22 -13.01
C SER A 66 -0.22 20.03 -13.45
N PRO A 67 -1.43 19.45 -13.49
CA PRO A 67 -2.65 20.18 -13.82
C PRO A 67 -3.04 21.21 -12.76
N ILE A 68 -2.49 21.09 -11.54
CA ILE A 68 -2.73 22.01 -10.42
C ILE A 68 -1.41 22.70 -10.08
N SER A 69 -1.38 24.02 -10.07
CA SER A 69 -0.21 24.80 -9.66
C SER A 69 0.09 24.64 -8.16
N GLY A 70 1.31 25.01 -7.75
CA GLY A 70 1.67 25.00 -6.34
C GLY A 70 0.81 25.94 -5.48
N GLU A 71 0.39 27.09 -6.02
CA GLU A 71 -0.43 28.08 -5.29
C GLU A 71 -1.89 27.61 -5.17
N GLU A 72 -2.45 27.00 -6.21
CA GLU A 72 -3.78 26.37 -6.14
C GLU A 72 -3.80 25.25 -5.11
N TYR A 73 -2.79 24.37 -5.10
CA TYR A 73 -2.70 23.32 -4.09
C TYR A 73 -2.60 23.87 -2.67
N LYS A 74 -1.80 24.93 -2.44
CA LYS A 74 -1.74 25.59 -1.13
C LYS A 74 -3.06 26.25 -0.75
N ALA A 75 -3.84 26.74 -1.70
CA ALA A 75 -5.18 27.27 -1.44
C ALA A 75 -6.14 26.16 -1.01
N MET A 76 -6.10 24.99 -1.66
CA MET A 76 -6.87 23.80 -1.25
C MET A 76 -6.50 23.37 0.17
N VAL A 77 -5.20 23.36 0.51
CA VAL A 77 -4.75 23.01 1.87
C VAL A 77 -5.30 23.98 2.91
N ARG A 78 -5.24 25.31 2.63
CA ARG A 78 -5.83 26.32 3.55
C ARG A 78 -7.33 26.12 3.75
N GLU A 79 -8.05 25.77 2.69
CA GLU A 79 -9.48 25.44 2.78
C GLU A 79 -9.73 24.17 3.60
N GLY A 80 -8.96 23.10 3.36
CA GLY A 80 -9.03 21.86 4.13
C GLY A 80 -8.81 22.10 5.63
N ILE A 81 -7.82 22.91 6.00
CA ILE A 81 -7.59 23.31 7.39
C ILE A 81 -8.81 24.00 7.99
N ARG A 82 -9.51 24.88 7.23
CA ARG A 82 -10.72 25.54 7.71
C ARG A 82 -11.85 24.54 7.99
N HIS A 83 -12.01 23.52 7.14
CA HIS A 83 -13.00 22.46 7.36
C HIS A 83 -12.68 21.63 8.61
N CYS A 84 -11.42 21.28 8.85
CA CYS A 84 -10.99 20.61 10.07
C CYS A 84 -11.27 21.45 11.32
N LEU A 85 -10.92 22.74 11.29
CA LEU A 85 -11.14 23.66 12.43
C LEU A 85 -12.62 23.90 12.75
N ARG A 86 -13.51 23.81 11.76
CA ARG A 86 -14.97 23.90 11.97
C ARG A 86 -15.58 22.60 12.48
N GLY A 87 -14.83 21.50 12.43
CA GLY A 87 -15.32 20.18 12.81
C GLY A 87 -16.16 19.48 11.72
N ASP A 88 -16.07 19.95 10.45
CA ASP A 88 -16.75 19.31 9.34
C ASP A 88 -16.15 17.93 9.03
N VAL A 89 -14.84 17.78 9.24
CA VAL A 89 -14.08 16.55 9.08
C VAL A 89 -13.01 16.44 10.17
N PHE A 90 -12.64 15.22 10.54
CA PHE A 90 -11.53 14.97 11.46
C PHE A 90 -10.17 15.04 10.73
N GLN A 91 -10.15 14.54 9.51
CA GLN A 91 -8.97 14.50 8.66
C GLN A 91 -9.38 14.67 7.21
N ILE A 92 -8.52 15.28 6.40
CA ILE A 92 -8.69 15.38 4.96
C ILE A 92 -7.34 15.20 4.28
N VAL A 93 -7.31 14.40 3.22
CA VAL A 93 -6.12 14.19 2.40
C VAL A 93 -6.33 14.84 1.04
N LEU A 94 -5.45 15.78 0.71
CA LEU A 94 -5.46 16.48 -0.56
C LEU A 94 -4.32 15.96 -1.41
N SER A 95 -4.58 15.65 -2.67
CA SER A 95 -3.59 15.14 -3.60
C SER A 95 -3.26 16.14 -4.71
N ARG A 96 -2.05 16.00 -5.26
CA ARG A 96 -1.60 16.71 -6.44
C ARG A 96 -0.94 15.72 -7.40
N ARG A 97 -1.42 15.70 -8.64
CA ARG A 97 -0.87 14.84 -9.68
C ARG A 97 0.33 15.53 -10.34
N PHE A 98 1.40 14.74 -10.54
CA PHE A 98 2.54 15.12 -11.37
C PHE A 98 2.63 14.19 -12.56
N GLU A 99 2.99 14.74 -13.71
CA GLU A 99 3.04 14.04 -14.98
C GLU A 99 4.41 14.21 -15.60
N GLN A 100 5.06 13.10 -15.96
CA GLN A 100 6.36 13.09 -16.59
C GLN A 100 6.31 12.17 -17.82
N PRO A 101 6.30 12.74 -19.03
CA PRO A 101 6.45 11.93 -20.24
C PRO A 101 7.78 11.18 -20.25
N PHE A 102 7.76 9.97 -20.73
CA PHE A 102 8.93 9.11 -20.80
C PHE A 102 8.92 8.23 -22.05
N LYS A 103 10.07 7.61 -22.33
CA LYS A 103 10.20 6.52 -23.30
C LYS A 103 11.04 5.39 -22.70
N GLY A 104 10.84 4.17 -23.25
CA GLY A 104 11.57 2.98 -22.81
C GLY A 104 10.78 2.15 -21.80
N ASP A 105 11.49 1.43 -20.96
CA ASP A 105 10.96 0.41 -20.08
C ASP A 105 10.66 0.98 -18.69
N ASP A 106 9.38 1.14 -18.35
CA ASP A 106 8.89 1.64 -17.07
C ASP A 106 9.12 0.65 -15.91
N PHE A 107 9.30 -0.64 -16.19
CA PHE A 107 9.71 -1.60 -15.16
C PHE A 107 11.07 -1.25 -14.51
N LYS A 108 11.94 -0.52 -15.23
CA LYS A 108 13.18 0.01 -14.67
C LYS A 108 12.94 1.07 -13.59
N VAL A 109 11.87 1.86 -13.72
CA VAL A 109 11.46 2.83 -12.68
C VAL A 109 11.02 2.09 -11.42
N TYR A 110 10.19 1.05 -11.57
CA TYR A 110 9.80 0.20 -10.45
C TYR A 110 11.01 -0.45 -9.76
N ARG A 111 11.98 -0.96 -10.53
CA ARG A 111 13.23 -1.54 -9.98
C ARG A 111 14.05 -0.51 -9.22
N ALA A 112 14.12 0.74 -9.71
CA ALA A 112 14.77 1.84 -9.01
C ALA A 112 14.02 2.18 -7.71
N LEU A 113 12.68 2.29 -7.76
CA LEU A 113 11.85 2.51 -6.59
C LEU A 113 12.07 1.45 -5.51
N ARG A 114 12.09 0.17 -5.90
CA ARG A 114 12.38 -0.94 -5.01
C ARG A 114 13.74 -0.82 -4.31
N SER A 115 14.74 -0.29 -5.00
CA SER A 115 16.09 -0.11 -4.44
C SER A 115 16.18 1.10 -3.50
N ILE A 116 15.44 2.16 -3.80
CA ILE A 116 15.45 3.42 -3.03
C ILE A 116 14.56 3.29 -1.79
N ASN A 117 13.39 2.69 -1.94
CA ASN A 117 12.39 2.56 -0.88
C ASN A 117 11.88 1.11 -0.77
N PRO A 118 12.68 0.18 -0.22
CA PRO A 118 12.23 -1.18 0.04
C PRO A 118 11.20 -1.18 1.16
N SER A 119 9.97 -1.52 0.83
CA SER A 119 8.84 -1.64 1.77
C SER A 119 8.29 -3.07 1.74
N PRO A 120 7.50 -3.49 2.76
CA PRO A 120 6.91 -4.82 2.81
C PRO A 120 6.04 -5.17 1.60
N TYR A 121 5.35 -4.17 1.03
CA TYR A 121 4.46 -4.34 -0.11
C TYR A 121 5.01 -3.61 -1.33
N LEU A 122 5.68 -4.36 -2.18
CA LEU A 122 6.18 -3.91 -3.47
C LEU A 122 5.32 -4.55 -4.56
N PHE A 123 4.73 -3.76 -5.42
CA PHE A 123 3.83 -4.25 -6.46
C PHE A 123 4.07 -3.58 -7.80
N TYR A 124 3.83 -4.34 -8.86
CA TYR A 124 3.83 -3.86 -10.23
C TYR A 124 2.74 -4.62 -10.99
N PHE A 125 1.69 -3.91 -11.38
CA PHE A 125 0.57 -4.44 -12.14
C PHE A 125 0.64 -3.93 -13.57
N ASP A 126 0.68 -4.84 -14.53
CA ASP A 126 0.55 -4.55 -15.94
C ASP A 126 -0.84 -4.98 -16.42
N PHE A 127 -1.68 -4.01 -16.75
CA PHE A 127 -3.04 -4.21 -17.23
C PHE A 127 -3.14 -4.06 -18.75
N GLY A 128 -2.01 -4.05 -19.48
CA GLY A 128 -1.93 -3.88 -20.92
C GLY A 128 -1.96 -2.41 -21.35
N GLY A 129 -3.07 -1.72 -21.18
CA GLY A 129 -3.22 -0.31 -21.53
C GLY A 129 -2.60 0.67 -20.55
N PHE A 130 -2.44 0.29 -19.29
CA PHE A 130 -1.84 1.08 -18.24
C PHE A 130 -1.13 0.19 -17.21
N ARG A 131 -0.27 0.79 -16.40
CA ARG A 131 0.46 0.11 -15.32
C ARG A 131 0.35 0.86 -14.03
N ILE A 132 0.29 0.11 -12.92
CA ILE A 132 0.30 0.67 -11.57
C ILE A 132 1.41 -0.03 -10.80
N PHE A 133 2.32 0.72 -10.21
CA PHE A 133 3.37 0.17 -9.36
C PHE A 133 3.67 1.07 -8.17
N GLY A 134 4.17 0.48 -7.11
CA GLY A 134 4.43 1.21 -5.89
C GLY A 134 5.21 0.42 -4.86
N SER A 135 5.48 1.11 -3.76
CA SER A 135 6.11 0.60 -2.56
C SER A 135 5.35 1.14 -1.36
N SER A 136 4.69 0.25 -0.60
CA SER A 136 3.86 0.63 0.55
C SER A 136 4.33 -0.08 1.83
N PRO A 137 4.43 0.63 2.95
CA PRO A 137 4.67 0.03 4.26
C PRO A 137 3.39 -0.53 4.90
N GLU A 138 2.22 -0.16 4.41
CA GLU A 138 0.95 -0.29 5.11
C GLU A 138 0.15 -1.52 4.66
N THR A 139 -0.40 -2.22 5.65
CA THR A 139 -1.34 -3.33 5.45
C THR A 139 -2.75 -2.80 5.55
N HIS A 140 -3.53 -2.89 4.46
CA HIS A 140 -4.94 -2.52 4.52
C HIS A 140 -5.70 -3.46 5.47
N CYS A 141 -5.90 -4.69 5.04
CA CYS A 141 -6.56 -5.73 5.81
C CYS A 141 -6.00 -7.08 5.39
N LYS A 142 -5.54 -7.84 6.35
CA LYS A 142 -5.08 -9.20 6.13
C LYS A 142 -6.11 -10.18 6.68
N VAL A 143 -6.54 -11.11 5.86
CA VAL A 143 -7.43 -12.20 6.27
C VAL A 143 -6.73 -13.53 6.03
N ALA A 144 -6.61 -14.33 7.08
CA ALA A 144 -6.09 -15.69 7.02
C ALA A 144 -6.86 -16.57 8.01
N ASP A 145 -7.32 -17.74 7.56
CA ASP A 145 -8.02 -18.72 8.41
C ASP A 145 -9.15 -18.11 9.25
N ARG A 146 -9.98 -17.27 8.65
CA ARG A 146 -11.07 -16.48 9.26
C ARG A 146 -10.62 -15.43 10.29
N HIS A 147 -9.35 -15.24 10.46
CA HIS A 147 -8.79 -14.18 11.30
C HIS A 147 -8.45 -12.95 10.44
N ALA A 148 -9.02 -11.81 10.80
CA ALA A 148 -8.76 -10.54 10.11
C ALA A 148 -7.90 -9.63 10.97
N SER A 149 -6.96 -8.91 10.36
CA SER A 149 -6.13 -7.91 11.04
C SER A 149 -5.90 -6.67 10.20
N ILE A 150 -5.78 -5.53 10.88
CA ILE A 150 -5.46 -4.21 10.33
C ILE A 150 -4.28 -3.68 11.14
N ASP A 151 -3.27 -3.14 10.46
CA ASP A 151 -2.09 -2.58 11.11
C ASP A 151 -2.06 -1.05 10.91
N PRO A 152 -2.76 -0.25 11.75
CA PRO A 152 -2.71 1.21 11.67
C PRO A 152 -1.28 1.72 11.87
N ILE A 153 -0.82 2.55 10.94
CA ILE A 153 0.46 3.24 11.00
C ILE A 153 0.19 4.73 11.14
N ALA A 154 0.59 5.32 12.26
CA ALA A 154 0.56 6.77 12.44
C ALA A 154 1.71 7.19 13.33
N GLY A 155 2.19 8.39 13.07
CA GLY A 155 3.43 8.86 13.65
C GLY A 155 4.63 8.48 12.77
N THR A 156 5.29 9.50 12.23
CA THR A 156 6.42 9.30 11.32
C THR A 156 7.58 10.21 11.71
N ALA A 157 8.74 9.63 11.93
CA ALA A 157 9.99 10.37 12.06
C ALA A 157 11.00 9.91 11.00
N PHE A 158 11.82 10.84 10.52
CA PHE A 158 12.87 10.52 9.57
C PHE A 158 14.00 9.74 10.25
N ARG A 159 14.42 8.63 9.65
CA ARG A 159 15.55 7.81 10.10
C ARG A 159 16.85 8.33 9.53
N THR A 160 17.86 8.52 10.39
CA THR A 160 19.18 9.04 9.98
C THR A 160 20.21 7.94 9.75
N GLY A 161 19.99 6.74 10.28
CA GLY A 161 20.98 5.68 10.38
C GLY A 161 21.97 5.85 11.54
N ASN A 162 21.92 6.98 12.26
CA ASN A 162 22.68 7.16 13.49
C ASN A 162 21.82 6.72 14.68
N VAL A 163 22.26 5.70 15.40
CA VAL A 163 21.51 5.05 16.49
C VAL A 163 21.09 6.04 17.57
N ALA A 164 21.97 6.97 17.96
CA ALA A 164 21.68 7.93 19.04
C ALA A 164 20.61 8.96 18.60
N LEU A 165 20.73 9.49 17.36
CA LEU A 165 19.76 10.43 16.80
C LEU A 165 18.42 9.75 16.52
N ASP A 166 18.44 8.52 16.01
CA ASP A 166 17.22 7.75 15.74
C ASP A 166 16.47 7.45 17.06
N ARG A 167 17.20 7.13 18.15
CA ARG A 167 16.61 6.98 19.47
C ARG A 167 15.98 8.28 19.97
N GLN A 168 16.66 9.40 19.87
CA GLN A 168 16.13 10.71 20.26
C GLN A 168 14.84 11.05 19.48
N ARG A 169 14.81 10.78 18.17
CA ARG A 169 13.63 10.97 17.33
C ARG A 169 12.49 10.05 17.72
N THR A 170 12.79 8.80 18.08
CA THR A 170 11.80 7.87 18.61
C THR A 170 11.17 8.36 19.89
N GLU A 171 11.97 8.83 20.83
CA GLU A 171 11.50 9.40 22.11
C GLU A 171 10.61 10.64 21.85
N ALA A 172 11.03 11.53 20.94
CA ALA A 172 10.25 12.69 20.54
C ALA A 172 8.91 12.30 19.87
N LEU A 173 8.93 11.30 18.99
CA LEU A 173 7.73 10.79 18.29
C LEU A 173 6.73 10.20 19.32
N LEU A 174 7.19 9.40 20.25
CA LEU A 174 6.36 8.81 21.30
C LEU A 174 5.76 9.88 22.25
N ALA A 175 6.43 11.01 22.41
CA ALA A 175 5.99 12.11 23.25
C ALA A 175 5.11 13.14 22.52
N ASP A 176 5.04 13.10 21.19
CA ASP A 176 4.29 14.09 20.38
C ASP A 176 2.77 13.94 20.59
N PRO A 177 2.07 14.95 21.15
CA PRO A 177 0.63 14.84 21.40
C PRO A 177 -0.21 14.70 20.12
N LYS A 178 0.21 15.36 19.01
CA LYS A 178 -0.50 15.31 17.73
C LYS A 178 -0.43 13.91 17.13
N GLU A 179 0.79 13.37 17.00
CA GLU A 179 1.01 12.03 16.45
C GLU A 179 0.32 10.96 17.31
N ASN A 180 0.32 11.14 18.63
CA ASN A 180 -0.41 10.27 19.54
C ASN A 180 -1.93 10.34 19.35
N ALA A 181 -2.50 11.52 19.18
CA ALA A 181 -3.93 11.69 18.96
C ALA A 181 -4.38 11.07 17.62
N GLU A 182 -3.59 11.28 16.57
CA GLU A 182 -3.83 10.67 15.26
C GLU A 182 -3.77 9.14 15.35
N HIS A 183 -2.78 8.60 16.02
CA HIS A 183 -2.63 7.15 16.19
C HIS A 183 -3.81 6.51 16.94
N VAL A 184 -4.24 7.13 18.06
CA VAL A 184 -5.44 6.68 18.79
C VAL A 184 -6.67 6.67 17.90
N MET A 185 -6.87 7.74 17.13
CA MET A 185 -7.99 7.85 16.18
C MET A 185 -7.98 6.70 15.15
N LEU A 186 -6.84 6.40 14.55
CA LEU A 186 -6.74 5.33 13.55
C LEU A 186 -6.94 3.94 14.16
N VAL A 187 -6.44 3.69 15.35
CA VAL A 187 -6.67 2.42 16.06
C VAL A 187 -8.15 2.23 16.40
N ASP A 188 -8.81 3.29 16.87
CA ASP A 188 -10.24 3.23 17.21
C ASP A 188 -11.11 3.04 15.96
N LEU A 189 -10.75 3.70 14.85
CA LEU A 189 -11.40 3.52 13.56
C LEU A 189 -11.24 2.08 13.05
N ALA A 190 -10.04 1.51 13.12
CA ALA A 190 -9.76 0.14 12.74
C ALA A 190 -10.58 -0.87 13.58
N ARG A 191 -10.69 -0.65 14.90
CA ARG A 191 -11.54 -1.44 15.79
C ARG A 191 -13.00 -1.39 15.38
N ASN A 192 -13.52 -0.17 15.13
CA ASN A 192 -14.90 0.03 14.75
C ASN A 192 -15.23 -0.65 13.41
N ASP A 193 -14.39 -0.46 12.40
CA ASP A 193 -14.62 -1.03 11.08
C ASP A 193 -14.52 -2.56 11.08
N LEU A 194 -13.53 -3.11 11.79
CA LEU A 194 -13.40 -4.56 11.89
C LEU A 194 -14.58 -5.18 12.64
N SER A 195 -15.11 -4.51 13.68
CA SER A 195 -16.25 -4.97 14.47
C SER A 195 -17.56 -5.12 13.69
N ARG A 196 -17.66 -4.55 12.49
CA ARG A 196 -18.83 -4.75 11.62
C ARG A 196 -18.94 -6.18 11.10
N ASN A 197 -17.82 -6.87 10.93
CA ASN A 197 -17.74 -8.19 10.31
C ASN A 197 -16.99 -9.23 11.15
N ALA A 198 -16.51 -8.84 12.32
CA ALA A 198 -15.73 -9.70 13.20
C ALA A 198 -16.19 -9.55 14.66
N HIS A 199 -15.94 -10.58 15.45
CA HIS A 199 -16.09 -10.61 16.91
C HIS A 199 -14.73 -10.77 17.57
N ASP A 200 -14.69 -10.65 18.90
CA ASP A 200 -13.46 -10.71 19.70
C ASP A 200 -12.37 -9.73 19.20
N VAL A 201 -12.83 -8.54 18.77
CA VAL A 201 -11.94 -7.51 18.24
C VAL A 201 -11.08 -6.94 19.36
N GLN A 202 -9.76 -7.06 19.20
CA GLN A 202 -8.77 -6.65 20.18
C GLN A 202 -7.60 -5.90 19.55
N VAL A 203 -6.82 -5.24 20.39
CA VAL A 203 -5.54 -4.63 20.00
C VAL A 203 -4.43 -5.57 20.44
N ASP A 204 -3.80 -6.25 19.48
CA ASP A 204 -2.76 -7.25 19.76
C ASP A 204 -1.49 -6.62 20.31
N PHE A 205 -1.10 -5.49 19.72
CA PHE A 205 -0.04 -4.62 20.20
C PHE A 205 -0.37 -3.14 19.91
N TYR A 206 0.16 -2.24 20.72
CA TYR A 206 -0.16 -0.83 20.66
C TYR A 206 1.09 0.05 20.66
N LYS A 207 1.21 0.89 19.63
CA LYS A 207 2.33 1.85 19.43
C LYS A 207 3.72 1.21 19.47
N GLU A 208 3.89 0.06 18.82
CA GLU A 208 5.22 -0.47 18.60
C GLU A 208 6.02 0.43 17.66
N VAL A 209 7.26 0.69 18.04
CA VAL A 209 8.19 1.43 17.20
C VAL A 209 8.80 0.51 16.17
N GLN A 210 8.57 0.80 14.89
CA GLN A 210 9.16 0.05 13.78
C GLN A 210 10.13 0.92 12.97
N TYR A 211 11.34 0.39 12.76
CA TYR A 211 12.40 1.05 12.01
C TYR A 211 12.44 0.52 10.58
N TYR A 212 12.09 1.38 9.64
CA TYR A 212 12.22 1.11 8.20
C TYR A 212 13.54 1.69 7.66
N SER A 213 13.78 1.57 6.36
CA SER A 213 15.03 2.07 5.75
C SER A 213 15.25 3.57 5.95
N HIS A 214 14.19 4.39 5.85
CA HIS A 214 14.27 5.85 5.86
C HIS A 214 13.37 6.51 6.91
N VAL A 215 12.48 5.76 7.54
CA VAL A 215 11.50 6.28 8.48
C VAL A 215 11.37 5.39 9.71
N ILE A 216 10.91 6.00 10.79
CA ILE A 216 10.51 5.37 12.05
C ILE A 216 9.01 5.56 12.15
N HIS A 217 8.25 4.50 12.32
CA HIS A 217 6.80 4.54 12.48
C HIS A 217 6.35 3.99 13.82
N LEU A 218 5.21 4.50 14.30
CA LEU A 218 4.42 3.86 15.34
C LEU A 218 3.37 2.98 14.66
N VAL A 219 3.34 1.71 15.02
CA VAL A 219 2.44 0.70 14.45
C VAL A 219 1.65 0.06 15.57
N SER A 220 0.36 -0.14 15.35
CA SER A 220 -0.49 -1.00 16.19
C SER A 220 -1.09 -2.10 15.34
N ARG A 221 -1.63 -3.13 15.98
CA ARG A 221 -2.43 -4.14 15.31
C ARG A 221 -3.76 -4.30 15.99
N VAL A 222 -4.79 -4.26 15.18
CA VAL A 222 -6.16 -4.62 15.58
C VAL A 222 -6.52 -5.90 14.85
N SER A 223 -7.02 -6.89 15.57
CA SER A 223 -7.43 -8.17 15.00
C SER A 223 -8.79 -8.62 15.53
N GLY A 224 -9.41 -9.57 14.83
CA GLY A 224 -10.66 -10.18 15.21
C GLY A 224 -10.99 -11.38 14.35
N GLU A 225 -11.93 -12.20 14.82
CA GLU A 225 -12.40 -13.39 14.11
C GLU A 225 -13.63 -13.05 13.26
N ILE A 226 -13.58 -13.34 11.95
CA ILE A 226 -14.66 -13.03 11.01
C ILE A 226 -15.92 -13.81 11.39
N ASN A 227 -17.04 -13.10 11.52
CA ASN A 227 -18.35 -13.68 11.83
C ASN A 227 -18.76 -14.74 10.80
N THR A 228 -19.54 -15.73 11.21
CA THR A 228 -19.97 -16.84 10.36
C THR A 228 -20.84 -16.39 9.17
N ASP A 229 -21.57 -15.29 9.33
CA ASP A 229 -22.43 -14.66 8.33
C ASP A 229 -21.69 -13.64 7.44
N SER A 230 -20.39 -13.43 7.68
CA SER A 230 -19.52 -12.57 6.89
C SER A 230 -18.49 -13.36 6.09
N ASN A 231 -17.82 -12.69 5.17
CA ASN A 231 -16.77 -13.29 4.35
C ASN A 231 -15.59 -12.31 4.17
N PRO A 232 -14.43 -12.81 3.72
CA PRO A 232 -13.23 -11.98 3.55
C PRO A 232 -13.41 -10.76 2.65
N VAL A 233 -14.19 -10.87 1.58
CA VAL A 233 -14.41 -9.77 0.62
C VAL A 233 -15.23 -8.66 1.28
N LYS A 234 -16.31 -9.02 1.98
CA LYS A 234 -17.14 -8.06 2.71
C LYS A 234 -16.32 -7.37 3.81
N THR A 235 -15.56 -8.13 4.59
CA THR A 235 -14.66 -7.59 5.62
C THR A 235 -13.68 -6.59 5.00
N TYR A 236 -13.04 -6.94 3.88
CA TYR A 236 -12.12 -6.07 3.16
C TYR A 236 -12.79 -4.75 2.73
N ILE A 237 -14.00 -4.81 2.15
CA ILE A 237 -14.72 -3.62 1.68
C ILE A 237 -15.12 -2.72 2.86
N ASP A 238 -15.63 -3.31 3.94
CA ASP A 238 -16.12 -2.56 5.09
C ASP A 238 -15.00 -1.96 5.97
N THR A 239 -13.76 -2.45 5.82
CA THR A 239 -12.56 -1.88 6.47
C THR A 239 -11.86 -0.82 5.63
N PHE A 240 -12.33 -0.56 4.40
CA PHE A 240 -11.76 0.46 3.53
C PHE A 240 -11.74 1.86 4.16
N PRO A 241 -12.77 2.31 4.90
CA PRO A 241 -12.77 3.59 5.58
C PRO A 241 -11.66 3.76 6.62
N ALA A 242 -11.27 2.72 7.35
CA ALA A 242 -10.23 2.78 8.39
C ALA A 242 -8.85 3.16 7.87
N LEU A 243 -8.58 2.82 6.62
CA LEU A 243 -7.31 3.10 5.94
C LEU A 243 -7.46 4.14 4.86
N SER A 244 -8.68 4.60 4.66
CA SER A 244 -8.97 5.57 3.65
C SER A 244 -8.43 6.94 4.03
N LEU A 245 -7.17 7.09 3.81
CA LEU A 245 -6.58 8.35 3.38
C LEU A 245 -7.11 8.70 1.98
N ILE A 246 -8.12 7.97 1.52
CA ILE A 246 -8.68 8.02 0.19
C ILE A 246 -10.08 8.60 0.30
N HIS A 247 -10.21 9.73 -0.25
CA HIS A 247 -11.37 10.26 -0.93
C HIS A 247 -12.71 10.40 -0.19
N ILE A 248 -12.94 11.58 -0.05
CA ILE A 248 -14.27 12.07 -0.36
C ILE A 248 -14.18 12.97 -1.60
#